data_c91d7fffab4b5d9ada335b6b2544f0d1
#
_entry.id   c91d7fffab4b5d9ada335b6b2544f0d1
#
_cell.length_a   1.000
_cell.length_b   1.000
_cell.length_c   1.000
_cell.angle_alpha   90.00
_cell.angle_beta   90.00
_cell.angle_gamma   90.00
#
_symmetry.space_group_name_H-M   'P 1'
#
loop_
_entity.id
_entity.type
_entity.pdbx_description
1 polymer ?
#
loop_
_entity_poly.entity_id
_entity_poly.type
_entity_poly.pdbx_seq_one_letter_code
_entity_poly.pdbx_strand_id
1 'polypeptide(L)'
;MREFADLRVRKPADPAEFERMILTAKELGYRHLGVVFNGDRVTDENSLGMDVISRVELSPTSPGDLLSSLRRVRDRFEVVAVDFSSKAVARLAAKDHRVDILMFPGDLSEKKAVGLDEQEATLAAGIGCSFEISAVELIRAGSARMAKLITRLKKETTSARRHDIPIIVSSGAASTIELREPRALSAILDLLDVEEEAALDMVSINPLNVVERNREKLKPGHTEPGVRRL
;
A
#
# COMPACT_ATOMS: atom_id res chain seq x y z
N MET A 1 -19.55 -7.57 -10.41
CA MET A 1 -19.58 -6.31 -9.65
C MET A 1 -18.15 -6.04 -9.22
N ARG A 2 -17.66 -4.80 -9.34
CA ARG A 2 -16.29 -4.44 -8.93
C ARG A 2 -16.20 -4.47 -7.41
N GLU A 3 -15.22 -5.16 -6.85
CA GLU A 3 -14.92 -5.19 -5.42
C GLU A 3 -13.83 -4.18 -5.09
N PHE A 4 -13.99 -3.46 -3.98
CA PHE A 4 -13.08 -2.39 -3.57
C PHE A 4 -12.29 -2.80 -2.34
N ALA A 5 -11.03 -2.37 -2.32
CA ALA A 5 -10.10 -2.61 -1.22
C ALA A 5 -9.39 -1.31 -0.81
N ASP A 6 -9.31 -1.05 0.49
CA ASP A 6 -8.38 -0.08 1.06
C ASP A 6 -7.28 -0.83 1.80
N LEU A 7 -6.08 -0.83 1.27
CA LEU A 7 -4.98 -1.62 1.85
C LEU A 7 -4.22 -0.91 2.99
N ARG A 8 -4.61 0.31 3.37
CA ARG A 8 -3.88 1.07 4.39
C ARG A 8 -4.81 1.76 5.37
N VAL A 9 -5.26 1.01 6.35
CA VAL A 9 -5.98 1.54 7.51
C VAL A 9 -5.16 1.27 8.77
N ARG A 10 -4.91 2.29 9.56
CA ARG A 10 -4.17 2.16 10.82
C ARG A 10 -5.10 1.70 11.91
N LYS A 11 -4.73 0.61 12.58
CA LYS A 11 -5.52 0.11 13.71
C LYS A 11 -5.46 1.11 14.88
N PRO A 12 -6.58 1.69 15.31
CA PRO A 12 -6.62 2.53 16.51
C PRO A 12 -6.38 1.70 17.77
N ALA A 13 -5.92 2.36 18.84
CA ALA A 13 -5.72 1.69 20.13
C ALA A 13 -7.03 1.30 20.81
N ASP A 14 -8.11 2.05 20.57
CA ASP A 14 -9.45 1.76 21.09
C ASP A 14 -10.14 0.69 20.22
N PRO A 15 -10.47 -0.50 20.78
CA PRO A 15 -11.17 -1.55 20.04
C PRO A 15 -12.54 -1.10 19.51
N ALA A 16 -13.27 -0.25 20.23
CA ALA A 16 -14.57 0.24 19.81
C ALA A 16 -14.46 1.19 18.61
N GLU A 17 -13.39 1.99 18.53
CA GLU A 17 -13.10 2.80 17.34
C GLU A 17 -12.72 1.92 16.14
N PHE A 18 -11.96 0.86 16.36
CA PHE A 18 -11.63 -0.09 15.31
C PHE A 18 -12.87 -0.77 14.73
N GLU A 19 -13.78 -1.21 15.59
CA GLU A 19 -15.07 -1.79 15.17
C GLU A 19 -15.88 -0.78 14.34
N ARG A 20 -15.98 0.48 14.80
CA ARG A 20 -16.65 1.55 14.05
C ARG A 20 -16.00 1.76 12.67
N MET A 21 -14.67 1.72 12.59
CA MET A 21 -13.95 1.86 11.31
C MET A 21 -14.30 0.72 10.34
N ILE A 22 -14.37 -0.53 10.81
CA ILE A 22 -14.75 -1.69 9.98
C ILE A 22 -16.19 -1.53 9.47
N LEU A 23 -17.13 -1.17 10.35
CA LEU A 23 -18.53 -0.95 9.98
C LEU A 23 -18.67 0.17 8.95
N THR A 24 -18.01 1.30 9.20
CA THR A 24 -18.02 2.44 8.27
C THR A 24 -17.39 2.08 6.92
N ALA A 25 -16.27 1.36 6.90
CA ALA A 25 -15.66 0.91 5.64
C ALA A 25 -16.63 0.02 4.84
N LYS A 26 -17.37 -0.86 5.51
CA LYS A 26 -18.40 -1.70 4.88
C LYS A 26 -19.56 -0.88 4.32
N GLU A 27 -20.05 0.11 5.07
CA GLU A 27 -21.09 1.03 4.61
C GLU A 27 -20.64 1.88 3.41
N LEU A 28 -19.36 2.26 3.36
CA LEU A 28 -18.73 2.96 2.24
C LEU A 28 -18.53 2.07 1.01
N GLY A 29 -18.78 0.77 1.10
CA GLY A 29 -18.74 -0.16 -0.03
C GLY A 29 -17.45 -0.96 -0.18
N TYR A 30 -16.54 -0.93 0.80
CA TYR A 30 -15.38 -1.81 0.82
C TYR A 30 -15.76 -3.25 1.14
N ARG A 31 -15.05 -4.19 0.54
CA ARG A 31 -15.11 -5.63 0.85
C ARG A 31 -13.84 -6.10 1.55
N HIS A 32 -12.73 -5.42 1.29
CA HIS A 32 -11.40 -5.80 1.73
C HIS A 32 -10.74 -4.60 2.43
N LEU A 33 -10.17 -4.84 3.61
CA LEU A 33 -9.57 -3.81 4.43
C LEU A 33 -8.19 -4.23 4.92
N GLY A 34 -7.14 -3.61 4.39
CA GLY A 34 -5.76 -3.81 4.83
C GLY A 34 -5.48 -3.04 6.10
N VAL A 35 -5.27 -3.76 7.19
CA VAL A 35 -5.02 -3.18 8.50
C VAL A 35 -3.54 -3.23 8.82
N VAL A 36 -2.98 -2.07 9.15
CA VAL A 36 -1.57 -1.94 9.55
C VAL A 36 -1.41 -2.37 11.00
N PHE A 37 -0.64 -3.42 11.22
CA PHE A 37 -0.30 -3.93 12.55
C PHE A 37 1.11 -3.52 12.98
N ASN A 38 1.22 -3.02 14.21
CA ASN A 38 2.48 -2.72 14.87
C ASN A 38 2.81 -3.87 15.84
N GLY A 39 3.45 -4.95 15.35
CA GLY A 39 3.81 -6.08 16.20
C GLY A 39 3.19 -7.42 15.75
N ASP A 40 2.56 -8.14 16.68
CA ASP A 40 1.99 -9.45 16.37
C ASP A 40 0.73 -9.36 15.51
N ARG A 41 0.62 -10.30 14.57
CA ARG A 41 -0.58 -10.47 13.76
C ARG A 41 -1.76 -10.73 14.71
N VAL A 42 -2.75 -9.87 14.68
CA VAL A 42 -4.03 -10.14 15.37
C VAL A 42 -4.82 -11.12 14.50
N THR A 43 -5.08 -12.29 15.02
CA THR A 43 -6.03 -13.24 14.44
C THR A 43 -7.45 -12.67 14.54
N ASP A 44 -8.19 -12.90 13.54
CA ASP A 44 -9.42 -12.33 13.04
C ASP A 44 -10.65 -12.69 13.90
N GLU A 45 -10.75 -12.18 15.12
CA GLU A 45 -11.93 -12.46 15.94
C GLU A 45 -13.11 -11.50 15.75
N ASN A 46 -12.94 -10.37 15.04
CA ASN A 46 -14.00 -9.38 14.83
C ASN A 46 -13.97 -8.70 13.45
N SER A 47 -13.93 -9.47 12.38
CA SER A 47 -13.96 -8.90 11.01
C SER A 47 -15.35 -8.37 10.59
N LEU A 48 -16.41 -8.67 11.35
CA LEU A 48 -17.80 -8.27 11.05
C LEU A 48 -18.24 -8.60 9.60
N GLY A 49 -17.65 -9.66 9.03
CA GLY A 49 -17.87 -10.06 7.65
C GLY A 49 -17.12 -9.21 6.61
N MET A 50 -16.13 -8.43 7.05
CA MET A 50 -15.13 -7.79 6.19
C MET A 50 -13.95 -8.73 5.98
N ASP A 51 -13.38 -8.77 4.79
CA ASP A 51 -12.10 -9.44 4.56
C ASP A 51 -10.96 -8.53 5.08
N VAL A 52 -10.45 -8.85 6.28
CA VAL A 52 -9.37 -8.09 6.92
C VAL A 52 -8.03 -8.68 6.51
N ILE A 53 -7.23 -7.87 5.84
CA ILE A 53 -5.91 -8.21 5.30
C ILE A 53 -4.83 -7.72 6.26
N SER A 54 -3.96 -8.62 6.69
CA SER A 54 -2.85 -8.26 7.57
C SER A 54 -1.74 -7.55 6.81
N ARG A 55 -1.44 -6.31 7.18
CA ARG A 55 -0.39 -5.48 6.60
C ARG A 55 0.64 -5.07 7.63
N VAL A 56 1.92 -5.07 7.24
CA VAL A 56 3.02 -4.46 8.01
C VAL A 56 3.70 -3.36 7.19
N GLU A 57 4.05 -2.27 7.86
CA GLU A 57 4.85 -1.18 7.30
C GLU A 57 6.26 -1.22 7.89
N LEU A 58 7.27 -1.23 7.04
CA LEU A 58 8.68 -1.20 7.41
C LEU A 58 9.28 0.14 7.02
N SER A 59 9.98 0.79 7.95
CA SER A 59 10.73 2.03 7.71
C SER A 59 12.22 1.81 8.01
N PRO A 60 12.92 1.02 7.20
CA PRO A 60 14.30 0.62 7.46
C PRO A 60 15.26 1.79 7.28
N THR A 61 16.26 1.87 8.16
CA THR A 61 17.29 2.91 8.14
C THR A 61 18.48 2.53 7.25
N SER A 62 18.64 1.25 6.94
CA SER A 62 19.72 0.73 6.09
C SER A 62 19.30 -0.51 5.29
N PRO A 63 20.06 -0.88 4.23
CA PRO A 63 19.83 -2.15 3.51
C PRO A 63 19.87 -3.40 4.40
N GLY A 64 20.78 -3.45 5.38
CA GLY A 64 20.88 -4.57 6.33
C GLY A 64 19.65 -4.65 7.25
N ASP A 65 19.16 -3.51 7.70
CA ASP A 65 17.93 -3.41 8.51
C ASP A 65 16.71 -3.89 7.71
N LEU A 66 16.58 -3.49 6.44
CA LEU A 66 15.53 -4.00 5.56
C LEU A 66 15.55 -5.52 5.47
N LEU A 67 16.71 -6.13 5.17
CA LEU A 67 16.82 -7.58 5.02
C LEU A 67 16.47 -8.33 6.30
N SER A 68 16.89 -7.82 7.45
CA SER A 68 16.58 -8.42 8.76
C SER A 68 15.10 -8.32 9.10
N SER A 69 14.48 -7.17 8.80
CA SER A 69 13.05 -6.94 9.00
C SER A 69 12.19 -7.82 8.10
N LEU A 70 12.53 -7.92 6.80
CA LEU A 70 11.82 -8.79 5.85
C LEU A 70 11.84 -10.27 6.27
N ARG A 71 12.96 -10.77 6.82
CA ARG A 71 13.02 -12.16 7.33
C ARG A 71 12.05 -12.41 8.49
N ARG A 72 11.81 -11.40 9.33
CA ARG A 72 10.92 -11.53 10.50
C ARG A 72 9.44 -11.46 10.14
N VAL A 73 9.07 -10.75 9.06
CA VAL A 73 7.67 -10.40 8.81
C VAL A 73 7.04 -11.15 7.63
N ARG A 74 7.84 -11.60 6.63
CA ARG A 74 7.27 -12.10 5.37
C ARG A 74 6.27 -13.24 5.51
N ASP A 75 6.55 -14.19 6.39
CA ASP A 75 5.69 -15.37 6.60
C ASP A 75 4.51 -15.09 7.55
N ARG A 76 4.43 -13.87 8.06
CA ARG A 76 3.43 -13.48 9.07
C ARG A 76 2.36 -12.55 8.55
N PHE A 77 2.64 -11.79 7.50
CA PHE A 77 1.74 -10.76 6.97
C PHE A 77 1.44 -11.01 5.50
N GLU A 78 0.19 -10.74 5.12
CA GLU A 78 -0.25 -10.85 3.74
C GLU A 78 0.34 -9.74 2.87
N VAL A 79 0.51 -8.53 3.42
CA VAL A 79 1.07 -7.39 2.70
C VAL A 79 2.24 -6.80 3.48
N VAL A 80 3.40 -6.71 2.81
CA VAL A 80 4.60 -6.04 3.31
C VAL A 80 4.85 -4.78 2.51
N ALA A 81 4.70 -3.63 3.14
CA ALA A 81 4.96 -2.33 2.55
C ALA A 81 6.24 -1.72 3.14
N VAL A 82 7.04 -1.06 2.30
CA VAL A 82 8.30 -0.44 2.71
C VAL A 82 8.27 1.06 2.44
N ASP A 83 8.43 1.83 3.50
CA ASP A 83 8.69 3.27 3.46
C ASP A 83 10.20 3.48 3.53
N PHE A 84 10.77 4.20 2.58
CA PHE A 84 12.23 4.33 2.50
C PHE A 84 12.72 5.77 2.48
N SER A 85 13.69 6.01 3.34
CA SER A 85 14.34 7.31 3.50
C SER A 85 15.61 7.48 2.66
N SER A 86 16.12 6.43 2.01
CA SER A 86 17.36 6.48 1.23
C SER A 86 17.28 5.69 -0.07
N LYS A 87 18.04 6.15 -1.09
CA LYS A 87 18.14 5.47 -2.40
C LYS A 87 18.66 4.04 -2.30
N ALA A 88 19.57 3.76 -1.37
CA ALA A 88 20.10 2.41 -1.18
C ALA A 88 19.02 1.45 -0.69
N VAL A 89 18.18 1.88 0.25
CA VAL A 89 17.03 1.11 0.73
C VAL A 89 15.98 0.98 -0.36
N ALA A 90 15.67 2.07 -1.08
CA ALA A 90 14.70 2.07 -2.19
C ALA A 90 15.04 1.03 -3.26
N ARG A 91 16.29 1.02 -3.73
CA ARG A 91 16.76 0.06 -4.74
C ARG A 91 16.76 -1.38 -4.27
N LEU A 92 17.06 -1.61 -2.98
CA LEU A 92 16.99 -2.95 -2.42
C LEU A 92 15.53 -3.40 -2.30
N ALA A 93 14.64 -2.55 -1.78
CA ALA A 93 13.21 -2.82 -1.68
C ALA A 93 12.58 -3.12 -3.04
N ALA A 94 12.91 -2.31 -4.06
CA ALA A 94 12.37 -2.46 -5.41
C ALA A 94 12.80 -3.76 -6.13
N LYS A 95 13.78 -4.50 -5.64
CA LYS A 95 14.22 -5.79 -6.23
C LYS A 95 14.01 -7.01 -5.33
N ASP A 96 13.47 -6.83 -4.13
CA ASP A 96 13.27 -7.93 -3.18
C ASP A 96 11.83 -8.45 -3.25
N HIS A 97 11.64 -9.69 -3.68
CA HIS A 97 10.33 -10.34 -3.86
C HIS A 97 9.48 -10.44 -2.59
N ARG A 98 10.05 -10.13 -1.42
CA ARG A 98 9.33 -10.08 -0.14
C ARG A 98 8.64 -8.75 0.10
N VAL A 99 8.96 -7.73 -0.72
CA VAL A 99 8.30 -6.42 -0.69
C VAL A 99 7.16 -6.42 -1.70
N ASP A 100 5.99 -6.02 -1.26
CA ASP A 100 4.79 -5.97 -2.08
C ASP A 100 4.47 -4.54 -2.54
N ILE A 101 4.71 -3.58 -1.67
CA ILE A 101 4.33 -2.18 -1.88
C ILE A 101 5.51 -1.26 -1.52
N LEU A 102 5.80 -0.34 -2.42
CA LEU A 102 6.73 0.78 -2.19
C LEU A 102 5.92 2.01 -1.77
N MET A 103 6.26 2.56 -0.61
CA MET A 103 5.70 3.80 -0.10
C MET A 103 6.76 4.89 -0.12
N PHE A 104 6.36 6.10 -0.48
CA PHE A 104 7.24 7.26 -0.43
C PHE A 104 6.90 8.14 0.76
N PRO A 105 7.92 8.62 1.50
CA PRO A 105 7.66 9.48 2.64
C PRO A 105 6.93 10.74 2.18
N GLY A 106 5.83 11.06 2.87
CA GLY A 106 5.05 12.28 2.62
C GLY A 106 5.80 13.55 3.04
N ASP A 107 6.93 13.44 3.72
CA ASP A 107 7.75 14.59 4.12
C ASP A 107 8.62 15.06 2.96
N LEU A 108 8.26 16.23 2.44
CA LEU A 108 8.97 16.93 1.35
C LEU A 108 10.00 17.95 1.89
N SER A 109 10.24 17.99 3.20
CA SER A 109 11.14 18.98 3.82
C SER A 109 12.62 18.68 3.56
N GLU A 110 12.96 17.43 3.28
CA GLU A 110 14.32 17.05 2.97
C GLU A 110 14.73 17.41 1.54
N LYS A 111 15.87 18.08 1.39
CA LYS A 111 16.46 18.45 0.09
C LYS A 111 16.74 17.24 -0.84
N LYS A 112 16.70 16.02 -0.31
CA LYS A 112 16.92 14.75 -1.00
C LYS A 112 15.70 13.83 -0.87
N ALA A 113 14.50 14.35 -1.10
CA ALA A 113 13.31 13.51 -1.11
C ALA A 113 13.52 12.34 -2.09
N VAL A 114 13.52 11.12 -1.55
CA VAL A 114 13.60 9.89 -2.34
C VAL A 114 12.26 9.71 -3.04
N GLY A 115 12.28 9.51 -4.35
CA GLY A 115 11.09 9.26 -5.15
C GLY A 115 11.32 8.09 -6.10
N LEU A 116 10.28 7.64 -6.77
CA LEU A 116 10.34 6.60 -7.79
C LEU A 116 11.03 7.16 -9.05
N ASP A 117 12.32 6.87 -9.22
CA ASP A 117 13.02 7.17 -10.48
C ASP A 117 12.99 5.97 -11.43
N GLU A 118 13.57 6.15 -12.64
CA GLU A 118 13.60 5.13 -13.70
C GLU A 118 14.26 3.82 -13.24
N GLN A 119 15.26 3.90 -12.36
CA GLN A 119 15.97 2.72 -11.89
C GLN A 119 15.14 1.91 -10.87
N GLU A 120 14.55 2.57 -9.88
CA GLU A 120 13.64 1.92 -8.93
C GLU A 120 12.41 1.39 -9.66
N ALA A 121 11.90 2.13 -10.66
CA ALA A 121 10.74 1.70 -11.44
C ALA A 121 11.05 0.41 -12.23
N THR A 122 12.18 0.34 -12.92
CA THR A 122 12.61 -0.87 -13.66
C THR A 122 12.74 -2.09 -12.73
N LEU A 123 13.34 -1.89 -11.54
CA LEU A 123 13.51 -2.96 -10.57
C LEU A 123 12.17 -3.45 -10.02
N ALA A 124 11.27 -2.53 -9.64
CA ALA A 124 9.96 -2.84 -9.08
C ALA A 124 9.06 -3.59 -10.09
N ALA A 125 9.08 -3.19 -11.35
CA ALA A 125 8.36 -3.87 -12.43
C ALA A 125 8.83 -5.34 -12.55
N GLY A 126 10.13 -5.59 -12.46
CA GLY A 126 10.71 -6.94 -12.58
C GLY A 126 10.26 -7.93 -11.52
N ILE A 127 9.77 -7.47 -10.37
CA ILE A 127 9.27 -8.32 -9.27
C ILE A 127 7.77 -8.22 -9.02
N GLY A 128 7.06 -7.39 -9.80
CA GLY A 128 5.62 -7.15 -9.62
C GLY A 128 5.29 -6.41 -8.31
N CYS A 129 6.20 -5.53 -7.86
CA CYS A 129 5.96 -4.66 -6.71
C CYS A 129 5.04 -3.50 -7.11
N SER A 130 4.17 -3.07 -6.22
CA SER A 130 3.26 -1.94 -6.45
C SER A 130 3.78 -0.64 -5.85
N PHE A 131 3.37 0.48 -6.42
CA PHE A 131 3.57 1.82 -5.87
C PHE A 131 2.30 2.28 -5.17
N GLU A 132 2.39 2.81 -3.94
CA GLU A 132 1.22 3.28 -3.19
C GLU A 132 1.16 4.79 -3.06
N ILE A 133 -0.03 5.34 -3.34
CA ILE A 133 -0.40 6.72 -3.07
C ILE A 133 -1.35 6.73 -1.87
N SER A 134 -0.99 7.48 -0.82
CA SER A 134 -1.81 7.63 0.37
C SER A 134 -2.62 8.94 0.31
N ALA A 135 -3.94 8.83 0.29
CA ALA A 135 -4.82 9.99 0.20
C ALA A 135 -4.71 10.92 1.41
N VAL A 136 -4.48 10.40 2.61
CA VAL A 136 -4.33 11.19 3.83
C VAL A 136 -3.20 12.23 3.72
N GLU A 137 -2.15 11.95 2.96
CA GLU A 137 -1.04 12.88 2.74
C GLU A 137 -1.49 14.12 1.95
N LEU A 138 -2.35 13.91 0.95
CA LEU A 138 -2.96 15.00 0.17
C LEU A 138 -4.02 15.75 0.99
N ILE A 139 -4.90 15.04 1.67
CA ILE A 139 -6.01 15.62 2.44
C ILE A 139 -5.48 16.49 3.59
N ARG A 140 -4.41 16.09 4.26
CA ARG A 140 -3.80 16.83 5.38
C ARG A 140 -2.83 17.93 4.94
N ALA A 141 -2.47 17.99 3.67
CA ALA A 141 -1.50 18.96 3.19
C ALA A 141 -2.11 20.37 3.15
N GLY A 142 -1.41 21.36 3.73
CA GLY A 142 -1.72 22.78 3.48
C GLY A 142 -1.36 23.17 2.04
N SER A 143 -1.88 24.30 1.56
CA SER A 143 -1.83 24.72 0.15
C SER A 143 -0.44 24.61 -0.51
N ALA A 144 0.59 25.12 0.15
CA ALA A 144 1.97 25.10 -0.39
C ALA A 144 2.58 23.69 -0.45
N ARG A 145 2.25 22.81 0.52
CA ARG A 145 2.66 21.42 0.54
C ARG A 145 1.88 20.61 -0.50
N MET A 146 0.58 20.88 -0.63
CA MET A 146 -0.29 20.24 -1.61
C MET A 146 0.24 20.36 -3.04
N ALA A 147 0.59 21.59 -3.47
CA ALA A 147 1.13 21.81 -4.82
C ALA A 147 2.42 21.01 -5.07
N LYS A 148 3.33 20.96 -4.08
CA LYS A 148 4.56 20.15 -4.16
C LYS A 148 4.27 18.65 -4.24
N LEU A 149 3.32 18.16 -3.42
CA LEU A 149 2.90 16.76 -3.44
C LEU A 149 2.30 16.37 -4.78
N ILE A 150 1.38 17.16 -5.32
CA ILE A 150 0.77 16.90 -6.63
C ILE A 150 1.84 16.85 -7.72
N THR A 151 2.75 17.83 -7.77
CA THR A 151 3.84 17.87 -8.76
C THR A 151 4.72 16.61 -8.68
N ARG A 152 5.05 16.18 -7.47
CA ARG A 152 5.84 14.99 -7.23
C ARG A 152 5.07 13.73 -7.63
N LEU A 153 3.85 13.57 -7.15
CA LEU A 153 3.03 12.40 -7.43
C LEU A 153 2.73 12.26 -8.94
N LYS A 154 2.51 13.37 -9.68
CA LYS A 154 2.40 13.33 -11.15
C LYS A 154 3.63 12.70 -11.80
N LYS A 155 4.82 13.10 -11.36
CA LYS A 155 6.09 12.54 -11.89
C LYS A 155 6.21 11.05 -11.56
N GLU A 156 5.94 10.66 -10.31
CA GLU A 156 6.05 9.28 -9.84
C GLU A 156 4.99 8.38 -10.50
N THR A 157 3.75 8.85 -10.62
CA THR A 157 2.66 8.16 -11.34
C THR A 157 3.01 7.95 -12.82
N THR A 158 3.56 8.97 -13.47
CA THR A 158 4.02 8.86 -14.85
C THR A 158 5.15 7.84 -15.00
N SER A 159 6.11 7.82 -14.08
CA SER A 159 7.19 6.83 -14.06
C SER A 159 6.64 5.43 -13.83
N ALA A 160 5.76 5.24 -12.85
CA ALA A 160 5.15 3.95 -12.56
C ALA A 160 4.36 3.39 -13.77
N ARG A 161 3.53 4.22 -14.39
CA ARG A 161 2.75 3.82 -15.59
C ARG A 161 3.62 3.46 -16.78
N ARG A 162 4.73 4.19 -17.01
CA ARG A 162 5.67 3.91 -18.10
C ARG A 162 6.36 2.55 -17.96
N HIS A 163 6.50 2.06 -16.73
CA HIS A 163 7.14 0.78 -16.41
C HIS A 163 6.14 -0.31 -16.04
N ASP A 164 4.84 -0.09 -16.28
CA ASP A 164 3.76 -1.03 -15.95
C ASP A 164 3.73 -1.46 -14.47
N ILE A 165 4.16 -0.57 -13.55
CA ILE A 165 4.05 -0.80 -12.12
C ILE A 165 2.61 -0.57 -11.69
N PRO A 166 1.95 -1.55 -11.05
CA PRO A 166 0.61 -1.35 -10.52
C PRO A 166 0.61 -0.25 -9.46
N ILE A 167 -0.27 0.73 -9.60
CA ILE A 167 -0.47 1.78 -8.60
C ILE A 167 -1.65 1.40 -7.72
N ILE A 168 -1.50 1.58 -6.42
CA ILE A 168 -2.55 1.39 -5.42
C ILE A 168 -2.84 2.72 -4.77
N VAL A 169 -4.11 3.02 -4.53
CA VAL A 169 -4.52 4.17 -3.74
C VAL A 169 -5.21 3.69 -2.47
N SER A 170 -4.72 4.17 -1.34
CA SER A 170 -5.24 3.84 -0.02
C SER A 170 -5.59 5.11 0.75
N SER A 171 -6.57 5.01 1.66
CA SER A 171 -6.96 6.15 2.48
C SER A 171 -5.83 6.63 3.40
N GLY A 172 -5.10 5.69 4.00
CA GLY A 172 -4.16 5.96 5.07
C GLY A 172 -4.85 6.35 6.38
N ALA A 173 -6.15 6.05 6.50
CA ALA A 173 -7.00 6.44 7.62
C ALA A 173 -6.50 5.88 8.96
N ALA A 174 -6.49 6.73 10.00
CA ALA A 174 -6.21 6.38 11.38
C ALA A 174 -7.45 6.51 12.28
N SER A 175 -8.57 6.95 11.72
CA SER A 175 -9.86 7.08 12.41
C SER A 175 -11.00 6.98 11.41
N THR A 176 -12.19 6.72 11.91
CA THR A 176 -13.42 6.59 11.11
C THR A 176 -13.65 7.80 10.20
N ILE A 177 -13.41 9.01 10.67
CA ILE A 177 -13.63 10.25 9.92
C ILE A 177 -12.67 10.42 8.73
N GLU A 178 -11.56 9.70 8.70
CA GLU A 178 -10.56 9.75 7.62
C GLU A 178 -10.84 8.76 6.50
N LEU A 179 -11.73 7.80 6.70
CA LEU A 179 -12.17 6.90 5.65
C LEU A 179 -12.88 7.68 4.52
N ARG A 180 -12.73 7.21 3.32
CA ARG A 180 -13.36 7.78 2.12
C ARG A 180 -14.02 6.66 1.32
N GLU A 181 -15.11 6.98 0.66
CA GLU A 181 -15.76 6.09 -0.28
C GLU A 181 -14.80 5.77 -1.44
N PRO A 182 -14.78 4.54 -1.97
CA PRO A 182 -13.80 4.11 -3.00
C PRO A 182 -13.75 5.01 -4.23
N ARG A 183 -14.90 5.46 -4.72
CA ARG A 183 -14.96 6.37 -5.89
C ARG A 183 -14.45 7.76 -5.55
N ALA A 184 -14.73 8.26 -4.35
CA ALA A 184 -14.17 9.53 -3.88
C ALA A 184 -12.64 9.42 -3.70
N LEU A 185 -12.16 8.24 -3.27
CA LEU A 185 -10.73 7.97 -3.17
C LEU A 185 -10.05 7.93 -4.55
N SER A 186 -10.67 7.26 -5.53
CA SER A 186 -10.16 7.24 -6.91
C SER A 186 -10.20 8.61 -7.59
N ALA A 187 -11.23 9.43 -7.32
CA ALA A 187 -11.37 10.76 -7.89
C ALA A 187 -10.21 11.72 -7.54
N ILE A 188 -9.49 11.48 -6.44
CA ILE A 188 -8.28 12.25 -6.09
C ILE A 188 -7.21 12.13 -7.19
N LEU A 189 -7.21 11.04 -7.93
CA LEU A 189 -6.24 10.78 -9.01
C LEU A 189 -6.45 11.64 -10.26
N ASP A 190 -7.61 12.26 -10.41
CA ASP A 190 -7.83 13.28 -11.44
C ASP A 190 -6.82 14.44 -11.31
N LEU A 191 -6.44 14.77 -10.07
CA LEU A 191 -5.36 15.73 -9.80
C LEU A 191 -4.00 15.29 -10.37
N LEU A 192 -3.85 14.01 -10.69
CA LEU A 192 -2.62 13.40 -11.21
C LEU A 192 -2.74 13.02 -12.70
N ASP A 193 -3.76 13.51 -13.39
CA ASP A 193 -4.04 13.25 -14.80
C ASP A 193 -4.23 11.73 -15.09
N VAL A 194 -4.90 11.02 -14.16
CA VAL A 194 -5.23 9.59 -14.31
C VAL A 194 -6.69 9.46 -14.76
N GLU A 195 -6.90 8.71 -15.83
CA GLU A 195 -8.22 8.40 -16.36
C GLU A 195 -9.08 7.64 -15.34
N GLU A 196 -10.40 7.90 -15.30
CA GLU A 196 -11.34 7.38 -14.30
C GLU A 196 -11.28 5.84 -14.17
N GLU A 197 -11.29 5.12 -15.29
CA GLU A 197 -11.28 3.65 -15.26
C GLU A 197 -9.98 3.11 -14.66
N ALA A 198 -8.84 3.69 -15.04
CA ALA A 198 -7.54 3.35 -14.44
C ALA A 198 -7.50 3.71 -12.94
N ALA A 199 -8.08 4.84 -12.56
CA ALA A 199 -8.17 5.26 -11.15
C ALA A 199 -9.03 4.29 -10.33
N LEU A 200 -10.13 3.78 -10.91
CA LEU A 200 -10.94 2.75 -10.26
C LEU A 200 -10.21 1.43 -10.09
N ASP A 201 -9.34 1.04 -11.02
CA ASP A 201 -8.51 -0.14 -10.88
C ASP A 201 -7.50 -0.01 -9.72
N MET A 202 -7.03 1.20 -9.43
CA MET A 202 -6.10 1.48 -8.34
C MET A 202 -6.70 1.34 -6.93
N VAL A 203 -8.03 1.28 -6.80
CA VAL A 203 -8.76 1.03 -5.54
C VAL A 203 -9.52 -0.30 -5.56
N SER A 204 -9.33 -1.12 -6.59
CA SER A 204 -10.05 -2.40 -6.76
C SER A 204 -9.12 -3.51 -7.26
N ILE A 205 -8.87 -3.60 -8.54
CA ILE A 205 -8.13 -4.71 -9.18
C ILE A 205 -6.68 -4.75 -8.69
N ASN A 206 -5.98 -3.61 -8.68
CA ASN A 206 -4.56 -3.58 -8.32
C ASN A 206 -4.30 -4.03 -6.87
N PRO A 207 -5.01 -3.50 -5.84
CA PRO A 207 -4.83 -3.98 -4.47
C PRO A 207 -5.20 -5.45 -4.31
N LEU A 208 -6.27 -5.93 -4.96
CA LEU A 208 -6.70 -7.32 -4.86
C LEU A 208 -5.68 -8.27 -5.48
N ASN A 209 -5.08 -7.94 -6.61
CA ASN A 209 -4.01 -8.73 -7.23
C ASN A 209 -2.81 -8.94 -6.29
N VAL A 210 -2.45 -7.92 -5.50
CA VAL A 210 -1.38 -8.05 -4.49
C VAL A 210 -1.78 -9.05 -3.41
N VAL A 211 -3.00 -8.94 -2.89
CA VAL A 211 -3.51 -9.81 -1.83
C VAL A 211 -3.60 -11.26 -2.29
N GLU A 212 -4.20 -11.51 -3.44
CA GLU A 212 -4.38 -12.84 -4.00
C GLU A 212 -3.02 -13.53 -4.25
N ARG A 213 -2.09 -12.82 -4.91
CA ARG A 213 -0.73 -13.31 -5.12
C ARG A 213 -0.05 -13.70 -3.82
N ASN A 214 -0.21 -12.91 -2.76
CA ASN A 214 0.46 -13.16 -1.49
C ASN A 214 -0.22 -14.26 -0.69
N ARG A 215 -1.53 -14.37 -0.74
CA ARG A 215 -2.27 -15.50 -0.16
C ARG A 215 -1.84 -16.83 -0.78
N GLU A 216 -1.60 -16.85 -2.09
CA GLU A 216 -1.02 -18.04 -2.74
C GLU A 216 0.38 -18.37 -2.21
N LYS A 217 1.25 -17.36 -2.02
CA LYS A 217 2.59 -17.54 -1.46
C LYS A 217 2.58 -18.06 -0.01
N LEU A 218 1.59 -17.67 0.78
CA LEU A 218 1.47 -18.06 2.19
C LEU A 218 0.82 -19.44 2.39
N LYS A 219 0.31 -20.07 1.33
CA LYS A 219 -0.23 -21.44 1.43
C LYS A 219 0.88 -22.46 1.73
N PRO A 220 0.60 -23.46 2.59
CA PRO A 220 1.56 -24.53 2.85
C PRO A 220 2.02 -25.23 1.56
N GLY A 221 3.31 -25.47 1.45
CA GLY A 221 3.89 -26.16 0.27
C GLY A 221 4.10 -25.29 -0.96
N HIS A 222 3.84 -24.00 -0.91
CA HIS A 222 4.17 -23.08 -2.01
C HIS A 222 5.69 -23.00 -2.19
N THR A 223 6.17 -23.27 -3.40
CA THR A 223 7.61 -23.19 -3.74
C THR A 223 7.85 -22.06 -4.74
N GLU A 224 7.03 -22.01 -5.79
CA GLU A 224 7.03 -20.97 -6.84
C GLU A 224 5.63 -20.88 -7.44
N PRO A 225 5.29 -19.82 -8.19
CA PRO A 225 3.98 -19.73 -8.86
C PRO A 225 3.70 -20.98 -9.71
N GLY A 226 2.64 -21.71 -9.38
CA GLY A 226 2.25 -22.95 -10.07
C GLY A 226 2.97 -24.24 -9.62
N VAL A 227 3.94 -24.14 -8.68
CA VAL A 227 4.68 -25.31 -8.14
C VAL A 227 4.37 -25.47 -6.66
N ARG A 228 3.89 -26.65 -6.25
CA ARG A 228 3.66 -27.03 -4.85
C ARG A 228 4.48 -28.26 -4.50
N ARG A 229 5.06 -28.29 -3.31
CA ARG A 229 5.53 -29.55 -2.71
C ARG A 229 4.33 -30.43 -2.38
N LEU A 230 4.35 -31.66 -2.83
CA LEU A 230 3.41 -32.70 -2.43
C LEU A 230 3.65 -33.14 -0.99
#